data_10e535bb703d5689987df226dbc97acf
#
_entry.id   10e535bb703d5689987df226dbc97acf
#
_cell.length_a   1.000
_cell.length_b   1.000
_cell.length_c   1.000
_cell.angle_alpha   90.00
_cell.angle_beta   90.00
_cell.angle_gamma   90.00
#
_symmetry.space_group_name_H-M   'P 1'
#
loop_
_entity.id
_entity.type
_entity.pdbx_description
1 polymer ?
#
loop_
_entity_poly.entity_id
_entity_poly.type
_entity_poly.pdbx_seq_one_letter_code
_entity_poly.pdbx_strand_id
1 'polypeptide(L)'
;ISACLVGSEMCIRDRLSLGLAVIFGLLNIINFTHGAQYMLGAFVAYLGMQKLGMNYWVALVVTPLVVGATGMIIERTMLKQLYKLDHLYGLLLTFGLALIIQGLFRHEFGSSGMPYPVPEVFRGAIDTGFMFLPKYRAWVIVASLVVCLATWYVIERTKLGAYLRAATENPSLVQSFGINVPRMIT
;
A
#
# COMPACT_ATOMS: atom_id res chain seq x y z
N ILE A 1 28.00 4.72 1.26
CA ILE A 1 26.90 4.39 2.23
C ILE A 1 25.65 5.24 1.90
N SER A 2 25.81 6.55 1.68
CA SER A 2 24.67 7.44 1.37
C SER A 2 23.94 7.10 0.07
N ALA A 3 24.63 6.75 -1.01
CA ALA A 3 24.00 6.38 -2.27
C ALA A 3 23.13 5.11 -2.18
N CYS A 4 23.53 4.16 -1.33
CA CYS A 4 22.77 2.92 -1.10
C CYS A 4 21.52 3.13 -0.22
N LEU A 5 21.59 4.10 0.70
CA LEU A 5 20.42 4.56 1.50
C LEU A 5 19.40 5.27 0.61
N VAL A 6 19.86 6.16 -0.26
CA VAL A 6 19.03 6.88 -1.23
C VAL A 6 18.24 5.91 -2.13
N GLY A 7 18.89 4.86 -2.65
CA GLY A 7 18.23 3.89 -3.53
C GLY A 7 17.08 3.11 -2.83
N SER A 8 17.24 2.73 -1.55
CA SER A 8 16.18 2.01 -0.84
C SER A 8 15.03 2.94 -0.42
N GLU A 9 15.33 4.17 -0.04
CA GLU A 9 14.30 5.16 0.27
C GLU A 9 13.52 5.59 -0.99
N MET A 10 14.19 5.76 -2.12
CA MET A 10 13.52 6.00 -3.39
C MET A 10 12.57 4.86 -3.74
N CYS A 11 12.99 3.60 -3.60
CA CYS A 11 12.15 2.45 -3.92
C CYS A 11 10.90 2.35 -3.03
N ILE A 12 10.99 2.76 -1.76
CA ILE A 12 9.84 2.82 -0.84
C ILE A 12 8.92 3.98 -1.23
N ARG A 13 9.48 5.14 -1.53
CA ARG A 13 8.71 6.31 -2.00
C ARG A 13 8.01 6.03 -3.32
N ASP A 14 8.67 5.34 -4.24
CA ASP A 14 8.10 4.98 -5.53
C ASP A 14 6.91 4.03 -5.39
N ARG A 15 6.96 3.08 -4.45
CA ARG A 15 5.80 2.22 -4.15
C ARG A 15 4.63 2.99 -3.58
N LEU A 16 4.88 3.89 -2.64
CA LEU A 16 3.85 4.75 -2.08
C LEU A 16 3.26 5.69 -3.14
N SER A 17 4.11 6.29 -3.96
CA SER A 17 3.67 7.18 -5.04
C SER A 17 2.91 6.43 -6.13
N LEU A 18 3.31 5.19 -6.45
CA LEU A 18 2.62 4.37 -7.44
C LEU A 18 1.23 3.96 -6.93
N GLY A 19 1.11 3.53 -5.66
CA GLY A 19 -0.18 3.25 -5.05
C GLY A 19 -1.09 4.48 -5.03
N LEU A 20 -0.54 5.63 -4.65
CA LEU A 20 -1.26 6.89 -4.65
C LEU A 20 -1.65 7.33 -6.06
N ALA A 21 -0.75 7.19 -7.04
CA ALA A 21 -1.01 7.55 -8.44
C ALA A 21 -2.10 6.67 -9.06
N VAL A 22 -2.13 5.36 -8.72
CA VAL A 22 -3.20 4.46 -9.17
C VAL A 22 -4.54 4.87 -8.56
N ILE A 23 -4.60 5.13 -7.26
CA ILE A 23 -5.83 5.54 -6.58
C ILE A 23 -6.30 6.90 -7.11
N PHE A 24 -5.39 7.87 -7.22
CA PHE A 24 -5.70 9.20 -7.69
C PHE A 24 -6.05 9.24 -9.19
N GLY A 25 -5.27 8.53 -10.01
CA GLY A 25 -5.47 8.49 -11.46
C GLY A 25 -6.70 7.70 -11.88
N LEU A 26 -7.08 6.64 -11.13
CA LEU A 26 -8.22 5.80 -11.46
C LEU A 26 -9.52 6.26 -10.79
N LEU A 27 -9.47 6.72 -9.55
CA LEU A 27 -10.69 7.02 -8.78
C LEU A 27 -10.92 8.52 -8.60
N ASN A 28 -9.95 9.37 -8.95
CA ASN A 28 -9.97 10.82 -8.74
C ASN A 28 -10.34 11.22 -7.29
N ILE A 29 -10.04 10.34 -6.32
CA ILE A 29 -10.31 10.52 -4.90
C ILE A 29 -8.96 10.65 -4.18
N ILE A 30 -8.77 11.76 -3.49
CA ILE A 30 -7.60 11.98 -2.63
C ILE A 30 -7.82 11.20 -1.33
N ASN A 31 -7.06 10.14 -1.12
CA ASN A 31 -7.15 9.32 0.08
C ASN A 31 -5.86 9.42 0.92
N PHE A 32 -5.88 10.28 1.94
CA PHE A 32 -4.75 10.43 2.87
C PHE A 32 -4.52 9.22 3.79
N THR A 33 -5.51 8.33 3.91
CA THR A 33 -5.39 7.11 4.72
C THR A 33 -4.35 6.14 4.16
N HIS A 34 -3.95 6.29 2.88
CA HIS A 34 -2.98 5.41 2.25
C HIS A 34 -1.63 5.36 2.99
N GLY A 35 -1.12 6.51 3.45
CA GLY A 35 0.09 6.58 4.26
C GLY A 35 -0.05 5.89 5.62
N ALA A 36 -1.22 6.04 6.26
CA ALA A 36 -1.52 5.37 7.52
C ALA A 36 -1.67 3.84 7.34
N GLN A 37 -2.27 3.39 6.24
CA GLN A 37 -2.36 1.97 5.90
C GLN A 37 -0.99 1.35 5.64
N TYR A 38 -0.07 2.07 5.00
CA TYR A 38 1.31 1.63 4.84
C TYR A 38 1.99 1.42 6.19
N MET A 39 1.86 2.39 7.11
CA MET A 39 2.37 2.27 8.47
C MET A 39 1.75 1.07 9.20
N LEU A 40 0.43 0.90 9.10
CA LEU A 40 -0.28 -0.25 9.67
C LEU A 40 0.28 -1.57 9.14
N GLY A 41 0.61 -1.65 7.86
CA GLY A 41 1.26 -2.83 7.27
C GLY A 41 2.60 -3.15 7.91
N ALA A 42 3.43 -2.14 8.13
CA ALA A 42 4.72 -2.33 8.79
C ALA A 42 4.56 -2.85 10.23
N PHE A 43 3.58 -2.33 10.98
CA PHE A 43 3.29 -2.80 12.33
C PHE A 43 2.68 -4.21 12.36
N VAL A 44 1.78 -4.54 11.44
CA VAL A 44 1.22 -5.90 11.33
C VAL A 44 2.33 -6.91 11.07
N ALA A 45 3.26 -6.61 10.16
CA ALA A 45 4.42 -7.48 9.90
C ALA A 45 5.30 -7.61 11.14
N TYR A 46 5.60 -6.52 11.83
CA TYR A 46 6.42 -6.51 13.05
C TYR A 46 5.78 -7.32 14.18
N LEU A 47 4.51 -7.06 14.48
CA LEU A 47 3.77 -7.77 15.53
C LEU A 47 3.58 -9.26 15.19
N GLY A 48 3.35 -9.57 13.92
CA GLY A 48 3.24 -10.95 13.44
C GLY A 48 4.52 -11.73 13.68
N MET A 49 5.67 -11.14 13.45
CA MET A 49 6.96 -11.78 13.72
C MET A 49 7.27 -11.88 15.23
N GLN A 50 7.00 -10.82 15.99
CA GLN A 50 7.33 -10.80 17.43
C GLN A 50 6.37 -11.61 18.31
N LYS A 51 5.06 -11.48 18.10
CA LYS A 51 4.04 -12.13 18.96
C LYS A 51 3.62 -13.51 18.47
N LEU A 52 3.54 -13.70 17.15
CA LEU A 52 3.07 -14.95 16.54
C LEU A 52 4.21 -15.82 16.01
N GLY A 53 5.47 -15.35 16.10
CA GLY A 53 6.63 -16.10 15.58
C GLY A 53 6.53 -16.42 14.08
N MET A 54 5.79 -15.63 13.33
CA MET A 54 5.55 -15.87 11.90
C MET A 54 6.85 -15.76 11.12
N ASN A 55 7.05 -16.70 10.21
CA ASN A 55 8.17 -16.65 9.27
C ASN A 55 8.00 -15.44 8.33
N TYR A 56 9.09 -14.84 7.87
CA TYR A 56 9.11 -13.71 6.94
C TYR A 56 8.20 -13.91 5.73
N TRP A 57 8.22 -15.09 5.13
CA TRP A 57 7.39 -15.42 3.96
C TRP A 57 5.90 -15.42 4.25
N VAL A 58 5.51 -15.88 5.44
CA VAL A 58 4.12 -15.85 5.89
C VAL A 58 3.69 -14.40 6.16
N ALA A 59 4.53 -13.61 6.81
CA ALA A 59 4.26 -12.20 7.04
C ALA A 59 4.09 -11.42 5.71
N LEU A 60 4.87 -11.77 4.68
CA LEU A 60 4.79 -11.15 3.35
C LEU A 60 3.40 -11.33 2.68
N VAL A 61 2.72 -12.44 2.96
CA VAL A 61 1.38 -12.74 2.41
C VAL A 61 0.27 -12.23 3.34
N VAL A 62 0.42 -12.44 4.64
CA VAL A 62 -0.61 -12.10 5.64
C VAL A 62 -0.76 -10.58 5.77
N THR A 63 0.35 -9.84 5.76
CA THR A 63 0.31 -8.38 5.92
C THR A 63 -0.57 -7.67 4.87
N PRO A 64 -0.40 -7.88 3.56
CA PRO A 64 -1.26 -7.24 2.58
C PRO A 64 -2.72 -7.69 2.66
N LEU A 65 -2.99 -8.92 3.08
CA LEU A 65 -4.36 -9.40 3.30
C LEU A 65 -5.03 -8.66 4.47
N VAL A 66 -4.34 -8.50 5.58
CA VAL A 66 -4.86 -7.77 6.76
C VAL A 66 -5.07 -6.30 6.42
N VAL A 67 -4.09 -5.66 5.79
CA VAL A 67 -4.20 -4.24 5.39
C VAL A 67 -5.30 -4.05 4.35
N GLY A 68 -5.42 -4.95 3.38
CA GLY A 68 -6.50 -4.94 2.41
C GLY A 68 -7.88 -5.10 3.05
N ALA A 69 -8.00 -6.01 4.03
CA ALA A 69 -9.25 -6.19 4.79
C ALA A 69 -9.62 -4.94 5.58
N THR A 70 -8.65 -4.32 6.27
CA THR A 70 -8.89 -3.05 6.99
C THR A 70 -9.27 -1.92 6.04
N GLY A 71 -8.63 -1.83 4.87
CA GLY A 71 -9.00 -0.87 3.82
C GLY A 71 -10.44 -1.06 3.34
N MET A 72 -10.86 -2.30 3.06
CA MET A 72 -12.23 -2.61 2.67
C MET A 72 -13.24 -2.28 3.76
N ILE A 73 -12.92 -2.50 5.03
CA ILE A 73 -13.80 -2.14 6.16
C ILE A 73 -13.97 -0.62 6.22
N ILE A 74 -12.89 0.13 6.16
CA ILE A 74 -12.91 1.60 6.19
C ILE A 74 -13.74 2.15 5.03
N GLU A 75 -13.54 1.60 3.83
CA GLU A 75 -14.30 2.03 2.68
C GLU A 75 -15.79 1.77 2.82
N ARG A 76 -16.18 0.55 3.18
CA ARG A 76 -17.60 0.17 3.30
C ARG A 76 -18.33 0.89 4.41
N THR A 77 -17.66 1.17 5.53
CA THR A 77 -18.29 1.80 6.70
C THR A 77 -18.30 3.32 6.61
N MET A 78 -17.24 3.92 6.10
CA MET A 78 -17.04 5.36 6.18
C MET A 78 -17.09 6.03 4.80
N LEU A 79 -16.25 5.63 3.84
CA LEU A 79 -16.15 6.32 2.55
C LEU A 79 -17.41 6.17 1.69
N LYS A 80 -18.03 5.00 1.67
CA LYS A 80 -19.22 4.74 0.87
C LYS A 80 -20.39 5.70 1.17
N GLN A 81 -20.50 6.15 2.41
CA GLN A 81 -21.55 7.09 2.81
C GLN A 81 -21.27 8.52 2.30
N LEU A 82 -19.98 8.85 2.10
CA LEU A 82 -19.55 10.16 1.67
C LEU A 82 -19.52 10.35 0.15
N TYR A 83 -19.60 9.28 -0.64
CA TYR A 83 -19.65 9.39 -2.13
C TYR A 83 -20.82 10.19 -2.68
N LYS A 84 -21.88 10.37 -1.89
CA LYS A 84 -23.04 11.20 -2.24
C LYS A 84 -22.88 12.67 -1.83
N LEU A 85 -21.85 13.00 -1.06
CA LEU A 85 -21.55 14.32 -0.55
C LEU A 85 -20.39 14.94 -1.34
N ASP A 86 -20.12 16.20 -1.06
CA ASP A 86 -19.05 16.95 -1.71
C ASP A 86 -17.69 16.28 -1.46
N HIS A 87 -16.82 16.28 -2.45
CA HIS A 87 -15.49 15.63 -2.43
C HIS A 87 -14.61 16.05 -1.23
N LEU A 88 -14.82 17.27 -0.73
CA LEU A 88 -14.12 17.82 0.42
C LEU A 88 -14.34 17.01 1.72
N TYR A 89 -15.56 16.46 1.91
CA TYR A 89 -15.85 15.65 3.10
C TYR A 89 -15.05 14.34 3.13
N GLY A 90 -14.85 13.72 1.96
CA GLY A 90 -14.01 12.53 1.83
C GLY A 90 -12.55 12.81 2.19
N LEU A 91 -12.04 13.95 1.73
CA LEU A 91 -10.67 14.39 2.01
C LEU A 91 -10.47 14.65 3.51
N LEU A 92 -11.41 15.36 4.14
CA LEU A 92 -11.34 15.67 5.57
C LEU A 92 -11.43 14.38 6.43
N LEU A 93 -12.32 13.47 6.07
CA LEU A 93 -12.46 12.18 6.76
C LEU A 93 -11.18 11.35 6.68
N THR A 94 -10.62 11.20 5.48
CA THR A 94 -9.40 10.39 5.28
C THR A 94 -8.20 10.99 5.98
N PHE A 95 -8.10 12.31 6.05
CA PHE A 95 -7.07 13.01 6.79
C PHE A 95 -7.24 12.81 8.31
N GLY A 96 -8.45 13.00 8.83
CA GLY A 96 -8.75 12.77 10.25
C GLY A 96 -8.48 11.32 10.67
N LEU A 97 -8.88 10.35 9.83
CA LEU A 97 -8.63 8.94 10.08
C LEU A 97 -7.13 8.61 10.08
N ALA A 98 -6.36 9.21 9.16
CA ALA A 98 -4.91 9.05 9.13
C ALA A 98 -4.25 9.56 10.42
N LEU A 99 -4.68 10.71 10.93
CA LEU A 99 -4.18 11.27 12.19
C LEU A 99 -4.54 10.38 13.40
N ILE A 100 -5.76 9.85 13.45
CA ILE A 100 -6.19 8.93 14.51
C ILE A 100 -5.34 7.68 14.51
N ILE A 101 -5.16 7.03 13.36
CA ILE A 101 -4.34 5.83 13.23
C ILE A 101 -2.90 6.13 13.66
N GLN A 102 -2.30 7.20 13.18
CA GLN A 102 -0.94 7.60 13.56
C GLN A 102 -0.82 7.90 15.06
N GLY A 103 -1.78 8.60 15.62
CA GLY A 103 -1.83 8.94 17.05
C GLY A 103 -1.89 7.69 17.92
N LEU A 104 -2.72 6.73 17.54
CA LEU A 104 -2.91 5.47 18.25
C LEU A 104 -1.63 4.62 18.27
N PHE A 105 -0.96 4.49 17.12
CA PHE A 105 0.32 3.79 17.05
C PHE A 105 1.44 4.50 17.80
N ARG A 106 1.46 5.83 17.77
CA ARG A 106 2.44 6.62 18.52
C ARG A 106 2.24 6.52 20.03
N HIS A 107 0.99 6.39 20.48
CA HIS A 107 0.66 6.19 21.89
C HIS A 107 1.13 4.81 22.39
N GLU A 108 0.88 3.75 21.62
CA GLU A 108 1.20 2.37 22.02
C GLU A 108 2.69 2.02 21.87
N PHE A 109 3.34 2.51 20.82
CA PHE A 109 4.70 2.10 20.45
C PHE A 109 5.74 3.22 20.58
N GLY A 110 5.32 4.41 20.94
CA GLY A 110 6.20 5.58 21.01
C GLY A 110 6.56 6.16 19.63
N SER A 111 7.47 7.14 19.64
CA SER A 111 7.93 7.82 18.42
C SER A 111 9.24 7.27 17.86
N SER A 112 9.87 6.33 18.55
CA SER A 112 11.14 5.73 18.11
C SER A 112 10.86 4.62 17.09
N GLY A 113 11.63 4.62 15.99
CA GLY A 113 11.55 3.57 14.99
C GLY A 113 11.90 2.21 15.58
N MET A 114 11.05 1.22 15.33
CA MET A 114 11.30 -0.15 15.80
C MET A 114 12.22 -0.89 14.82
N PRO A 115 13.31 -1.53 15.29
CA PRO A 115 14.20 -2.29 14.43
C PRO A 115 13.49 -3.54 13.93
N TYR A 116 13.37 -3.69 12.62
CA TYR A 116 12.85 -4.90 12.00
C TYR A 116 14.02 -5.89 11.78
N PRO A 117 13.98 -7.09 12.36
CA PRO A 117 15.05 -8.06 12.19
C PRO A 117 15.07 -8.56 10.73
N VAL A 118 16.23 -8.37 10.09
CA VAL A 118 16.44 -8.90 8.74
C VAL A 118 16.52 -10.43 8.82
N PRO A 119 15.75 -11.18 7.99
CA PRO A 119 15.81 -12.63 7.95
C PRO A 119 17.24 -13.14 7.68
N GLU A 120 17.61 -14.26 8.28
CA GLU A 120 18.97 -14.83 8.16
C GLU A 120 19.36 -15.13 6.71
N VAL A 121 18.40 -15.52 5.89
CA VAL A 121 18.58 -15.78 4.45
C VAL A 121 19.10 -14.56 3.69
N PHE A 122 18.77 -13.35 4.15
CA PHE A 122 19.16 -12.08 3.53
C PHE A 122 20.26 -11.35 4.30
N ARG A 123 20.86 -11.99 5.32
CA ARG A 123 22.05 -11.49 5.98
C ARG A 123 23.26 -11.62 5.05
N GLY A 124 24.04 -10.55 4.95
CA GLY A 124 25.23 -10.47 4.14
C GLY A 124 25.14 -9.39 3.06
N ALA A 125 26.27 -9.14 2.41
CA ALA A 125 26.40 -8.22 1.30
C ALA A 125 26.82 -8.99 0.04
N ILE A 126 26.37 -8.50 -1.10
CA ILE A 126 26.86 -8.91 -2.42
C ILE A 126 27.93 -7.90 -2.78
N ASP A 127 29.14 -8.39 -3.00
CA ASP A 127 30.24 -7.57 -3.51
C ASP A 127 30.07 -7.46 -5.02
N THR A 128 29.67 -6.27 -5.48
CA THR A 128 29.44 -5.99 -6.91
C THR A 128 30.70 -5.36 -7.54
N GLY A 129 31.86 -5.40 -6.83
CA GLY A 129 33.11 -4.79 -7.29
C GLY A 129 33.15 -3.25 -7.19
N PHE A 130 32.02 -2.60 -7.26
CA PHE A 130 31.84 -1.14 -7.14
C PHE A 130 31.23 -0.73 -5.80
N MET A 131 30.40 -1.60 -5.17
CA MET A 131 29.64 -1.25 -3.99
C MET A 131 29.19 -2.51 -3.22
N PHE A 132 29.27 -2.45 -1.89
CA PHE A 132 28.69 -3.48 -1.02
C PHE A 132 27.17 -3.29 -0.95
N LEU A 133 26.42 -4.12 -1.67
CA LEU A 133 24.95 -4.10 -1.64
C LEU A 133 24.43 -5.14 -0.64
N PRO A 134 23.73 -4.74 0.45
CA PRO A 134 23.09 -5.71 1.34
C PRO A 134 22.08 -6.57 0.56
N LYS A 135 22.15 -7.89 0.72
CA LYS A 135 21.25 -8.84 0.02
C LYS A 135 19.77 -8.50 0.21
N TYR A 136 19.40 -8.04 1.39
CA TYR A 136 18.03 -7.61 1.69
C TYR A 136 17.56 -6.46 0.78
N ARG A 137 18.43 -5.47 0.51
CA ARG A 137 18.08 -4.35 -0.37
C ARG A 137 17.90 -4.78 -1.81
N ALA A 138 18.78 -5.66 -2.30
CA ALA A 138 18.62 -6.23 -3.63
C ALA A 138 17.28 -6.97 -3.77
N TRP A 139 16.92 -7.77 -2.75
CA TRP A 139 15.63 -8.44 -2.70
C TRP A 139 14.45 -7.46 -2.73
N VAL A 140 14.49 -6.39 -1.92
CA VAL A 140 13.43 -5.35 -1.91
C VAL A 140 13.27 -4.69 -3.27
N ILE A 141 14.38 -4.38 -3.96
CA ILE A 141 14.34 -3.78 -5.30
C ILE A 141 13.67 -4.74 -6.29
N VAL A 142 14.08 -6.00 -6.33
CA VAL A 142 13.49 -7.00 -7.24
C VAL A 142 12.01 -7.21 -6.93
N ALA A 143 11.66 -7.38 -5.65
CA ALA A 143 10.27 -7.56 -5.24
C ALA A 143 9.40 -6.34 -5.59
N SER A 144 9.93 -5.10 -5.44
CA SER A 144 9.19 -3.90 -5.82
C SER A 144 8.95 -3.83 -7.33
N LEU A 145 9.97 -4.16 -8.11
CA LEU A 145 9.87 -4.17 -9.57
C LEU A 145 8.84 -5.20 -10.05
N VAL A 146 8.83 -6.39 -9.45
CA VAL A 146 7.83 -7.43 -9.75
C VAL A 146 6.42 -6.95 -9.42
N VAL A 147 6.21 -6.34 -8.26
CA VAL A 147 4.89 -5.80 -7.86
C VAL A 147 4.46 -4.68 -8.80
N CYS A 148 5.37 -3.76 -9.17
CA CYS A 148 5.07 -2.68 -10.13
C CYS A 148 4.67 -3.23 -11.50
N LEU A 149 5.44 -4.18 -12.03
CA LEU A 149 5.12 -4.82 -13.31
C LEU A 149 3.82 -5.62 -13.27
N ALA A 150 3.56 -6.34 -12.17
CA ALA A 150 2.31 -7.07 -11.98
C ALA A 150 1.11 -6.12 -11.92
N THR A 151 1.21 -5.02 -11.17
CA THR A 151 0.17 -3.99 -11.10
C THR A 151 -0.07 -3.34 -12.47
N TRP A 152 1.00 -2.96 -13.16
CA TRP A 152 0.91 -2.43 -14.52
C TRP A 152 0.22 -3.42 -15.46
N TYR A 153 0.62 -4.69 -15.45
CA TYR A 153 0.03 -5.73 -16.28
C TYR A 153 -1.48 -5.92 -15.98
N VAL A 154 -1.86 -5.94 -14.70
CA VAL A 154 -3.26 -6.07 -14.28
C VAL A 154 -4.09 -4.89 -14.79
N ILE A 155 -3.60 -3.65 -14.62
CA ILE A 155 -4.33 -2.45 -15.02
C ILE A 155 -4.38 -2.29 -16.54
N GLU A 156 -3.28 -2.58 -17.24
CA GLU A 156 -3.19 -2.32 -18.69
C GLU A 156 -3.75 -3.45 -19.53
N ARG A 157 -3.54 -4.71 -19.13
CA ARG A 157 -3.80 -5.89 -19.94
C ARG A 157 -4.99 -6.73 -19.50
N THR A 158 -5.62 -6.44 -18.35
CA THR A 158 -6.79 -7.21 -17.91
C THR A 158 -8.11 -6.47 -18.13
N LYS A 159 -9.20 -7.26 -18.20
CA LYS A 159 -10.56 -6.72 -18.30
C LYS A 159 -10.92 -5.86 -17.07
N LEU A 160 -10.39 -6.19 -15.91
CA LEU A 160 -10.58 -5.41 -14.69
C LEU A 160 -10.07 -3.97 -14.83
N GLY A 161 -8.86 -3.79 -15.37
CA GLY A 161 -8.31 -2.47 -15.59
C GLY A 161 -9.10 -1.66 -16.64
N ALA A 162 -9.57 -2.32 -17.70
CA ALA A 162 -10.42 -1.66 -18.70
C ALA A 162 -11.75 -1.18 -18.10
N TYR A 163 -12.38 -2.01 -17.27
CA TYR A 163 -13.62 -1.64 -16.56
C TYR A 163 -13.40 -0.52 -15.54
N LEU A 164 -12.28 -0.57 -14.80
CA LEU A 164 -11.93 0.50 -13.86
C LEU A 164 -11.77 1.84 -14.58
N ARG A 165 -11.02 1.89 -15.67
CA ARG A 165 -10.85 3.13 -16.46
C ARG A 165 -12.18 3.65 -17.02
N ALA A 166 -13.02 2.77 -17.56
CA ALA A 166 -14.34 3.14 -18.04
C ALA A 166 -15.24 3.67 -16.92
N ALA A 167 -15.19 3.06 -15.74
CA ALA A 167 -15.98 3.45 -14.58
C ALA A 167 -15.56 4.82 -14.00
N THR A 168 -14.31 5.22 -14.17
CA THR A 168 -13.82 6.54 -13.72
C THR A 168 -14.20 7.66 -14.68
N GLU A 169 -14.28 7.37 -15.99
CA GLU A 169 -14.73 8.38 -16.98
C GLU A 169 -16.24 8.59 -16.94
N ASN A 170 -17.01 7.52 -16.93
CA ASN A 170 -18.47 7.63 -16.99
C ASN A 170 -19.18 6.48 -16.24
N PRO A 171 -19.35 6.59 -14.90
CA PRO A 171 -19.90 5.51 -14.08
C PRO A 171 -21.35 5.14 -14.47
N SER A 172 -22.13 6.09 -14.97
CA SER A 172 -23.51 5.84 -15.39
C SER A 172 -23.60 4.99 -16.67
N LEU A 173 -22.71 5.24 -17.62
CA LEU A 173 -22.59 4.43 -18.85
C LEU A 173 -22.18 2.99 -18.54
N VAL A 174 -21.23 2.79 -17.64
CA VAL A 174 -20.76 1.44 -17.26
C VAL A 174 -21.85 0.66 -16.53
N GLN A 175 -22.66 1.34 -15.71
CA GLN A 175 -23.81 0.71 -15.05
C GLN A 175 -24.89 0.27 -16.06
N SER A 176 -25.12 1.01 -17.14
CA SER A 176 -26.09 0.63 -18.17
C SER A 176 -25.70 -0.63 -18.94
N PHE A 177 -24.39 -0.97 -18.97
CA PHE A 177 -23.90 -2.25 -19.50
C PHE A 177 -24.01 -3.42 -18.50
N GLY A 178 -24.68 -3.22 -17.36
CA GLY A 178 -24.91 -4.26 -16.35
C GLY A 178 -23.73 -4.52 -15.42
N ILE A 179 -22.69 -3.69 -15.46
CA ILE A 179 -21.51 -3.81 -14.60
C ILE A 179 -21.78 -3.10 -13.26
N ASN A 180 -21.63 -3.83 -12.18
CA ASN A 180 -21.87 -3.29 -10.84
C ASN A 180 -20.67 -2.45 -10.35
N VAL A 181 -20.65 -1.17 -10.74
CA VAL A 181 -19.58 -0.21 -10.40
C VAL A 181 -19.30 -0.15 -8.88
N PRO A 182 -20.30 -0.11 -7.97
CA PRO A 182 -20.05 -0.10 -6.53
C PRO A 182 -19.24 -1.30 -6.00
N ARG A 183 -19.36 -2.47 -6.65
CA ARG A 183 -18.56 -3.65 -6.27
C ARG A 183 -17.13 -3.60 -6.81
N MET A 184 -16.90 -2.85 -7.87
CA MET A 184 -15.57 -2.73 -8.47
C MET A 184 -14.70 -1.70 -7.75
N ILE A 185 -15.33 -0.70 -7.11
CA ILE A 185 -14.62 0.34 -6.36
C ILE A 185 -14.21 -0.15 -4.95
N THR A 186 -14.91 -1.14 -4.39
CA THR A 186 -14.57 -1.80 -3.12
C THR A 186 -13.53 -2.90 -3.29
#